data_ebee5c3e18f5e171f250bb3267cfaf13
#
_entry.id   ebee5c3e18f5e171f250bb3267cfaf13
#
_cell.length_a   1.000
_cell.length_b   1.000
_cell.length_c   1.000
_cell.angle_alpha   90.00
_cell.angle_beta   90.00
_cell.angle_gamma   90.00
#
_symmetry.space_group_name_H-M   'P 1'
#
loop_
_entity.id
_entity.type
_entity.pdbx_description
1 polymer ?
#
loop_
_entity_poly.entity_id
_entity_poly.type
_entity_poly.pdbx_seq_one_letter_code
_entity_poly.pdbx_strand_id
1 'polypeptide(L)'
;DMVSCFERWQTLTMQVLPFLGLHLKDRPSGRLGRAGEAGRRQFLRDMEDTVDLLYNCVCLGLWVPFNEGWGQFDALAVTDRLRALDPTRPIDHASGWHDQGGGDLKSRHVYYRPVRLRGDGRRVLALTEFGGYSLQCPGHLASDKKFGYRMYDHAAAWMDAVERLYETEVLPLIESQGLAAAVYTQLS
;
A
#
# COMPACT_ATOMS: atom_id res chain seq x y z
N ASP A 1 3.07 -2.73 7.69
CA ASP A 1 1.69 -2.75 7.23
C ASP A 1 0.83 -3.45 8.29
N MET A 2 -0.24 -2.82 8.69
CA MET A 2 -1.15 -3.37 9.69
C MET A 2 -2.31 -4.04 8.96
N VAL A 3 -2.13 -5.31 8.61
CA VAL A 3 -3.16 -6.07 7.89
C VAL A 3 -4.43 -6.12 8.72
N SER A 4 -5.49 -5.52 8.23
CA SER A 4 -6.78 -5.57 8.88
C SER A 4 -7.63 -6.70 8.31
N CYS A 5 -8.10 -7.59 9.18
CA CYS A 5 -9.18 -8.48 8.81
C CYS A 5 -10.44 -7.67 8.53
N PHE A 6 -11.06 -7.84 7.39
CA PHE A 6 -12.32 -7.19 7.05
C PHE A 6 -13.50 -8.11 7.41
N GLU A 7 -14.58 -7.49 7.85
CA GLU A 7 -15.78 -8.20 8.30
C GLU A 7 -16.68 -8.65 7.14
N ARG A 8 -16.46 -8.11 5.95
CA ARG A 8 -17.16 -8.50 4.72
C ARG A 8 -16.29 -8.29 3.50
N TRP A 9 -16.59 -9.02 2.43
CA TRP A 9 -15.90 -8.88 1.16
C TRP A 9 -16.03 -7.47 0.58
N GLN A 10 -14.93 -6.99 0.03
CA GLN A 10 -14.95 -5.78 -0.79
C GLN A 10 -15.79 -6.00 -2.05
N THR A 11 -16.59 -5.01 -2.39
CA THR A 11 -17.33 -5.03 -3.66
C THR A 11 -16.40 -4.68 -4.81
N LEU A 12 -16.75 -5.14 -6.02
CA LEU A 12 -16.02 -4.78 -7.23
C LEU A 12 -15.89 -3.25 -7.40
N THR A 13 -16.92 -2.50 -7.01
CA THR A 13 -16.90 -1.03 -7.04
C THR A 13 -15.78 -0.45 -6.19
N MET A 14 -15.55 -0.99 -4.99
CA MET A 14 -14.47 -0.52 -4.10
C MET A 14 -13.09 -0.77 -4.70
N GLN A 15 -12.92 -1.84 -5.46
CA GLN A 15 -11.66 -2.17 -6.13
C GLN A 15 -11.45 -1.35 -7.41
N VAL A 16 -12.51 -1.11 -8.20
CA VAL A 16 -12.42 -0.41 -9.50
C VAL A 16 -12.27 1.10 -9.35
N LEU A 17 -12.92 1.72 -8.37
CA LEU A 17 -12.89 3.17 -8.20
C LEU A 17 -11.47 3.76 -8.08
N PRO A 18 -10.52 3.17 -7.35
CA PRO A 18 -9.16 3.67 -7.28
C PRO A 18 -8.44 3.70 -8.63
N PHE A 19 -8.74 2.73 -9.53
CA PHE A 19 -8.19 2.73 -10.89
C PHE A 19 -8.70 3.91 -11.73
N LEU A 20 -9.88 4.41 -11.43
CA LEU A 20 -10.47 5.59 -12.06
C LEU A 20 -10.05 6.90 -11.37
N GLY A 21 -9.18 6.84 -10.35
CA GLY A 21 -8.78 7.99 -9.56
C GLY A 21 -9.83 8.48 -8.57
N LEU A 22 -10.87 7.68 -8.34
CA LEU A 22 -11.95 7.99 -7.41
C LEU A 22 -11.70 7.32 -6.06
N HIS A 23 -11.93 8.06 -4.97
CA HIS A 23 -11.70 7.57 -3.61
C HIS A 23 -13.00 7.60 -2.81
N LEU A 24 -13.38 6.47 -2.24
CA LEU A 24 -14.49 6.41 -1.29
C LEU A 24 -14.05 7.04 0.03
N LYS A 25 -14.96 7.81 0.62
CA LYS A 25 -14.78 8.24 2.00
C LYS A 25 -14.98 7.06 2.94
N ASP A 26 -14.13 6.92 3.93
CA ASP A 26 -14.19 5.83 4.91
C ASP A 26 -15.12 6.14 6.10
N ARG A 27 -15.77 7.28 6.07
CA ARG A 27 -16.94 7.64 6.90
C ARG A 27 -18.21 7.62 6.04
N PRO A 28 -19.33 7.05 6.53
CA PRO A 28 -19.49 6.31 7.80
C PRO A 28 -18.71 4.98 7.78
N SER A 29 -18.30 4.55 8.97
CA SER A 29 -17.58 3.29 9.18
C SER A 29 -18.34 2.10 8.56
N GLY A 30 -17.61 1.15 8.00
CA GLY A 30 -18.18 -0.04 7.35
C GLY A 30 -18.34 0.09 5.84
N ARG A 31 -18.18 1.26 5.25
CA ARG A 31 -18.19 1.41 3.78
C ARG A 31 -17.09 0.59 3.12
N LEU A 32 -15.92 0.51 3.76
CA LEU A 32 -14.75 -0.23 3.31
C LEU A 32 -14.53 -1.54 4.09
N GLY A 33 -15.58 -2.12 4.66
CA GLY A 33 -15.56 -3.48 5.17
C GLY A 33 -15.45 -3.64 6.69
N ARG A 34 -15.40 -2.55 7.48
CA ARG A 34 -15.33 -2.65 8.94
C ARG A 34 -16.50 -1.93 9.61
N ALA A 35 -17.68 -2.58 9.52
CA ALA A 35 -18.91 -2.04 10.05
C ALA A 35 -19.03 -2.21 11.58
N GLY A 36 -18.57 -3.34 12.12
CA GLY A 36 -18.71 -3.68 13.54
C GLY A 36 -17.82 -2.82 14.43
N GLU A 37 -18.41 -2.27 15.49
CA GLU A 37 -17.65 -1.48 16.47
C GLU A 37 -16.62 -2.32 17.23
N ALA A 38 -16.95 -3.57 17.54
CA ALA A 38 -16.05 -4.49 18.23
C ALA A 38 -14.78 -4.73 17.40
N GLY A 39 -14.90 -4.93 16.07
CA GLY A 39 -13.77 -5.10 15.16
C GLY A 39 -12.90 -3.84 15.08
N ARG A 40 -13.52 -2.64 15.07
CA ARG A 40 -12.75 -1.39 15.10
C ARG A 40 -11.99 -1.20 16.40
N ARG A 41 -12.62 -1.51 17.53
CA ARG A 41 -11.93 -1.45 18.84
C ARG A 41 -10.80 -2.47 18.93
N GLN A 42 -10.99 -3.69 18.38
CA GLN A 42 -9.92 -4.68 18.34
C GLN A 42 -8.75 -4.19 17.50
N PHE A 43 -9.01 -3.70 16.29
CA PHE A 43 -7.96 -3.13 15.44
C PHE A 43 -7.14 -2.04 16.15
N LEU A 44 -7.80 -1.14 16.90
CA LEU A 44 -7.09 -0.07 17.59
C LEU A 44 -6.21 -0.61 18.73
N ARG A 45 -6.65 -1.64 19.46
CA ARG A 45 -5.80 -2.30 20.47
C ARG A 45 -4.60 -2.99 19.81
N ASP A 46 -4.85 -3.78 18.77
CA ASP A 46 -3.79 -4.48 18.03
C ASP A 46 -2.76 -3.50 17.46
N MET A 47 -3.21 -2.34 16.98
CA MET A 47 -2.34 -1.26 16.54
C MET A 47 -1.48 -0.71 17.68
N GLU A 48 -2.06 -0.42 18.84
CA GLU A 48 -1.33 0.07 20.01
C GLU A 48 -0.30 -0.95 20.47
N ASP A 49 -0.69 -2.21 20.62
CA ASP A 49 0.19 -3.31 21.00
C ASP A 49 1.34 -3.49 20.00
N THR A 50 1.04 -3.34 18.68
CA THR A 50 2.05 -3.43 17.61
C THR A 50 3.05 -2.27 17.71
N VAL A 51 2.59 -1.06 17.95
CA VAL A 51 3.47 0.11 18.11
C VAL A 51 4.35 -0.06 19.34
N ASP A 52 3.78 -0.47 20.48
CA ASP A 52 4.53 -0.70 21.71
C ASP A 52 5.61 -1.76 21.54
N LEU A 53 5.26 -2.87 20.91
CA LEU A 53 6.19 -3.97 20.60
C LEU A 53 7.34 -3.54 19.68
N LEU A 54 7.05 -2.76 18.64
CA LEU A 54 8.00 -2.44 17.57
C LEU A 54 8.65 -1.06 17.70
N TYR A 55 8.30 -0.28 18.74
CA TYR A 55 8.76 1.10 18.89
C TYR A 55 10.28 1.25 18.80
N ASN A 56 11.02 0.32 19.42
CA ASN A 56 12.48 0.33 19.44
C ASN A 56 13.14 -0.38 18.24
N CYS A 57 12.37 -0.84 17.25
CA CYS A 57 12.93 -1.46 16.05
C CYS A 57 13.52 -0.40 15.13
N VAL A 58 14.85 -0.35 15.06
CA VAL A 58 15.59 0.66 14.28
C VAL A 58 15.40 0.53 12.74
N CYS A 59 15.00 -0.64 12.27
CA CYS A 59 14.71 -0.87 10.85
C CYS A 59 13.30 -0.47 10.44
N LEU A 60 12.43 -0.14 11.40
CA LEU A 60 11.08 0.32 11.11
C LEU A 60 11.11 1.79 10.68
N GLY A 61 10.82 2.04 9.41
CA GLY A 61 10.89 3.39 8.82
C GLY A 61 9.55 4.08 8.62
N LEU A 62 8.45 3.33 8.61
CA LEU A 62 7.13 3.84 8.21
C LEU A 62 6.01 3.03 8.85
N TRP A 63 4.97 3.69 9.33
CA TRP A 63 3.72 3.06 9.74
C TRP A 63 2.68 3.11 8.61
N VAL A 64 2.01 1.96 8.37
CA VAL A 64 0.94 1.84 7.35
C VAL A 64 -0.27 1.17 8.01
N PRO A 65 -1.23 1.93 8.58
CA PRO A 65 -2.37 1.35 9.27
C PRO A 65 -3.38 0.68 8.33
N PHE A 66 -3.55 1.18 7.11
CA PHE A 66 -4.49 0.61 6.15
C PHE A 66 -3.86 0.41 4.78
N ASN A 67 -4.10 -0.78 4.21
CA ASN A 67 -3.67 -1.16 2.89
C ASN A 67 -4.87 -1.36 1.96
N GLU A 68 -4.85 -0.72 0.79
CA GLU A 68 -5.82 -0.90 -0.31
C GLU A 68 -7.30 -0.78 0.11
N GLY A 69 -7.60 -0.02 1.16
CA GLY A 69 -8.95 0.16 1.67
C GLY A 69 -9.55 -1.06 2.37
N TRP A 70 -8.79 -2.13 2.58
CA TRP A 70 -9.27 -3.36 3.21
C TRP A 70 -9.55 -3.16 4.69
N GLY A 71 -10.83 -3.10 5.03
CA GLY A 71 -11.28 -2.84 6.39
C GLY A 71 -10.94 -1.42 6.91
N GLN A 72 -10.64 -0.49 6.02
CA GLN A 72 -10.33 0.90 6.36
C GLN A 72 -11.53 1.60 7.00
N PHE A 73 -11.27 2.36 8.05
CA PHE A 73 -12.26 3.18 8.73
C PHE A 73 -11.58 4.37 9.38
N ASP A 74 -12.22 5.53 9.35
CA ASP A 74 -11.77 6.76 10.03
C ASP A 74 -10.24 6.98 9.96
N ALA A 75 -9.63 6.76 8.78
CA ALA A 75 -8.18 6.70 8.62
C ALA A 75 -7.45 7.93 9.16
N LEU A 76 -8.07 9.12 9.08
CA LEU A 76 -7.47 10.33 9.65
C LEU A 76 -7.40 10.27 11.17
N ALA A 77 -8.47 9.85 11.85
CA ALA A 77 -8.47 9.72 13.31
C ALA A 77 -7.53 8.58 13.79
N VAL A 78 -7.43 7.49 13.01
CA VAL A 78 -6.46 6.42 13.28
C VAL A 78 -5.03 6.94 13.13
N THR A 79 -4.77 7.76 12.11
CA THR A 79 -3.47 8.40 11.91
C THR A 79 -3.09 9.31 13.07
N ASP A 80 -4.02 10.15 13.55
CA ASP A 80 -3.78 11.04 14.69
C ASP A 80 -3.44 10.24 15.96
N ARG A 81 -4.16 9.12 16.19
CA ARG A 81 -3.88 8.22 17.32
C ARG A 81 -2.51 7.55 17.19
N LEU A 82 -2.18 7.06 16.00
CA LEU A 82 -0.89 6.44 15.73
C LEU A 82 0.27 7.43 15.91
N ARG A 83 0.09 8.67 15.45
CA ARG A 83 1.08 9.74 15.65
C ARG A 83 1.26 10.13 17.12
N ALA A 84 0.21 10.02 17.93
CA ALA A 84 0.32 10.24 19.38
C ALA A 84 1.12 9.12 20.07
N LEU A 85 1.07 7.90 19.54
CA LEU A 85 1.85 6.76 20.03
C LEU A 85 3.31 6.82 19.58
N ASP A 86 3.52 7.17 18.30
CA ASP A 86 4.86 7.32 17.73
C ASP A 86 4.96 8.61 16.88
N PRO A 87 5.45 9.71 17.47
CA PRO A 87 5.65 10.97 16.75
C PRO A 87 6.92 10.98 15.87
N THR A 88 7.73 9.93 15.91
CA THR A 88 9.06 9.92 15.30
C THR A 88 9.08 9.39 13.87
N ARG A 89 8.07 8.57 13.48
CA ARG A 89 8.02 7.94 12.18
C ARG A 89 6.92 8.51 11.30
N PRO A 90 7.14 8.60 9.98
CA PRO A 90 6.10 8.98 9.04
C PRO A 90 4.99 7.93 8.98
N ILE A 91 3.80 8.37 8.55
CA ILE A 91 2.61 7.53 8.44
C ILE A 91 2.01 7.62 7.05
N ASP A 92 1.87 6.47 6.38
CA ASP A 92 1.06 6.32 5.18
C ASP A 92 -0.35 5.85 5.59
N HIS A 93 -1.26 6.79 5.76
CA HIS A 93 -2.55 6.57 6.39
C HIS A 93 -3.47 5.58 5.68
N ALA A 94 -3.34 5.46 4.35
CA ALA A 94 -4.16 4.62 3.48
C ALA A 94 -3.36 4.28 2.22
N SER A 95 -2.53 3.23 2.32
CA SER A 95 -1.60 2.87 1.26
C SER A 95 -2.33 2.43 -0.02
N GLY A 96 -1.97 3.07 -1.11
CA GLY A 96 -2.41 2.76 -2.46
C GLY A 96 -3.79 3.25 -2.85
N TRP A 97 -4.83 2.97 -2.05
CA TRP A 97 -6.23 3.22 -2.40
C TRP A 97 -6.94 4.10 -1.36
N HIS A 98 -8.10 4.63 -1.75
CA HIS A 98 -9.05 5.36 -0.88
C HIS A 98 -8.41 6.41 0.03
N ASP A 99 -7.45 7.15 -0.53
CA ASP A 99 -6.77 8.28 0.11
C ASP A 99 -7.81 9.28 0.70
N GLN A 100 -7.66 9.58 1.98
CA GLN A 100 -8.50 10.54 2.71
C GLN A 100 -7.86 11.94 2.80
N GLY A 101 -6.67 12.10 2.23
CA GLY A 101 -5.96 13.39 2.18
C GLY A 101 -5.09 13.69 3.40
N GLY A 102 -4.82 12.70 4.24
CA GLY A 102 -3.98 12.83 5.43
C GLY A 102 -2.68 12.03 5.37
N GLY A 103 -2.06 11.82 6.53
CA GLY A 103 -0.76 11.19 6.65
C GLY A 103 0.37 12.03 6.06
N ASP A 104 1.55 11.46 6.01
CA ASP A 104 2.76 12.11 5.50
C ASP A 104 3.01 11.77 4.03
N LEU A 105 2.48 10.63 3.58
CA LEU A 105 2.68 10.13 2.23
C LEU A 105 1.41 10.27 1.37
N LYS A 106 1.63 10.57 0.10
CA LYS A 106 0.69 10.34 -0.99
C LYS A 106 1.13 9.11 -1.74
N SER A 107 0.63 7.97 -1.32
CA SER A 107 1.02 6.66 -1.85
C SER A 107 0.13 6.19 -3.00
N ARG A 108 0.68 5.30 -3.84
CA ARG A 108 -0.04 4.66 -4.95
C ARG A 108 0.41 3.22 -5.12
N HIS A 109 -0.52 2.35 -5.54
CA HIS A 109 -0.27 1.00 -6.03
C HIS A 109 -0.55 0.93 -7.53
N VAL A 110 0.41 0.44 -8.31
CA VAL A 110 0.31 0.39 -9.77
C VAL A 110 0.85 -0.92 -10.32
N TYR A 111 -0.02 -1.77 -10.86
CA TYR A 111 0.36 -3.08 -11.38
C TYR A 111 0.11 -3.28 -12.87
N TYR A 112 -1.15 -3.10 -13.34
CA TYR A 112 -1.59 -3.48 -14.67
C TYR A 112 -1.42 -2.40 -15.74
N ARG A 113 -0.96 -1.23 -15.38
CA ARG A 113 -0.87 -0.05 -16.24
C ARG A 113 0.48 0.64 -16.06
N PRO A 114 0.90 1.50 -17.01
CA PRO A 114 2.09 2.32 -16.83
C PRO A 114 2.04 3.15 -15.56
N VAL A 115 3.17 3.31 -14.90
CA VAL A 115 3.29 4.11 -13.67
C VAL A 115 3.19 5.59 -14.02
N ARG A 116 2.07 6.19 -13.67
CA ARG A 116 1.82 7.63 -13.83
C ARG A 116 1.37 8.22 -12.51
N LEU A 117 2.22 9.00 -11.90
CA LEU A 117 1.99 9.60 -10.59
C LEU A 117 2.04 11.12 -10.66
N ARG A 118 1.32 11.76 -9.74
CA ARG A 118 1.36 13.20 -9.55
C ARG A 118 1.35 13.53 -8.06
N GLY A 119 2.34 14.30 -7.63
CA GLY A 119 2.41 14.85 -6.29
C GLY A 119 1.25 15.83 -6.01
N ASP A 120 1.00 16.12 -4.75
CA ASP A 120 0.06 17.18 -4.32
C ASP A 120 0.77 18.40 -3.73
N GLY A 121 2.11 18.38 -3.73
CA GLY A 121 2.97 19.46 -3.23
C GLY A 121 2.99 19.61 -1.70
N ARG A 122 2.33 18.71 -0.96
CA ARG A 122 2.24 18.73 0.51
C ARG A 122 2.77 17.48 1.18
N ARG A 123 2.45 16.32 0.61
CA ARG A 123 2.86 15.02 1.11
C ARG A 123 3.96 14.43 0.25
N VAL A 124 4.76 13.56 0.83
CA VAL A 124 5.80 12.82 0.12
C VAL A 124 5.14 11.88 -0.89
N LEU A 125 5.49 12.02 -2.17
CA LEU A 125 5.00 11.08 -3.20
C LEU A 125 5.72 9.76 -3.09
N ALA A 126 4.95 8.67 -2.99
CA ALA A 126 5.46 7.31 -2.86
C ALA A 126 4.72 6.33 -3.78
N LEU A 127 5.46 5.43 -4.39
CA LEU A 127 4.97 4.27 -5.13
C LEU A 127 5.13 3.05 -4.22
N THR A 128 4.14 2.83 -3.35
CA THR A 128 4.25 1.87 -2.24
C THR A 128 4.03 0.43 -2.65
N GLU A 129 3.46 0.19 -3.83
CA GLU A 129 3.46 -1.13 -4.47
C GLU A 129 3.44 -0.99 -6.00
N PHE A 130 4.31 -1.74 -6.68
CA PHE A 130 4.31 -1.80 -8.14
C PHE A 130 5.06 -3.03 -8.66
N GLY A 131 4.93 -3.31 -9.95
CA GLY A 131 5.61 -4.41 -10.62
C GLY A 131 4.78 -5.68 -10.62
N GLY A 132 5.02 -6.56 -9.69
CA GLY A 132 4.36 -7.87 -9.65
C GLY A 132 4.76 -8.78 -10.81
N TYR A 133 5.99 -8.61 -11.34
CA TYR A 133 6.53 -9.43 -12.41
C TYR A 133 7.08 -10.72 -11.83
N SER A 134 6.53 -11.84 -12.23
CA SER A 134 6.82 -13.17 -11.69
C SER A 134 7.68 -13.98 -12.65
N LEU A 135 8.72 -14.60 -12.10
CA LEU A 135 9.54 -15.62 -12.74
C LEU A 135 9.51 -16.89 -11.89
N GLN A 136 9.13 -18.02 -12.47
CA GLN A 136 9.22 -19.29 -11.74
C GLN A 136 10.65 -19.77 -11.69
N CYS A 137 11.15 -20.03 -10.47
CA CYS A 137 12.45 -20.63 -10.23
C CYS A 137 12.26 -22.09 -9.79
N PRO A 138 12.49 -23.09 -10.65
CA PRO A 138 12.35 -24.51 -10.30
C PRO A 138 13.15 -24.85 -9.03
N GLY A 139 12.55 -25.61 -8.14
CA GLY A 139 13.14 -25.98 -6.85
C GLY A 139 13.01 -24.95 -5.73
N HIS A 140 12.44 -23.76 -6.02
CA HIS A 140 12.19 -22.68 -5.06
C HIS A 140 10.72 -22.24 -5.02
N LEU A 141 9.81 -23.12 -5.37
CA LEU A 141 8.38 -22.83 -5.45
C LEU A 141 7.64 -23.43 -4.25
N ALA A 142 6.80 -22.63 -3.58
CA ALA A 142 5.86 -23.14 -2.59
C ALA A 142 4.65 -23.83 -3.22
N SER A 143 4.39 -23.57 -4.51
CA SER A 143 3.29 -24.14 -5.30
C SER A 143 3.62 -24.08 -6.79
N ASP A 144 3.14 -25.07 -7.55
CA ASP A 144 3.25 -25.08 -9.02
C ASP A 144 2.33 -24.05 -9.69
N LYS A 145 1.41 -23.45 -8.93
CA LYS A 145 0.50 -22.42 -9.44
C LYS A 145 1.24 -21.11 -9.63
N LYS A 146 1.31 -20.64 -10.87
CA LYS A 146 1.85 -19.31 -11.19
C LYS A 146 1.00 -18.22 -10.55
N PHE A 147 1.68 -17.28 -9.90
CA PHE A 147 1.07 -16.07 -9.35
C PHE A 147 1.88 -14.84 -9.78
N GLY A 148 1.20 -13.75 -10.11
CA GLY A 148 1.80 -12.48 -10.49
C GLY A 148 0.92 -11.73 -11.48
N TYR A 149 1.24 -10.45 -11.70
CA TYR A 149 0.49 -9.58 -12.62
C TYR A 149 1.03 -9.68 -14.05
N ARG A 150 2.33 -9.95 -14.21
CA ARG A 150 2.99 -10.32 -15.46
C ARG A 150 3.89 -11.52 -15.21
N MET A 151 3.85 -12.50 -16.09
CA MET A 151 4.58 -13.74 -15.91
C MET A 151 5.62 -13.91 -17.01
N TYR A 152 6.81 -14.36 -16.62
CA TYR A 152 7.93 -14.59 -17.51
C TYR A 152 8.43 -16.02 -17.33
N ASP A 153 8.86 -16.62 -18.42
CA ASP A 153 9.38 -18.00 -18.43
C ASP A 153 10.92 -18.03 -18.47
N HIS A 154 11.56 -16.87 -18.71
CA HIS A 154 13.01 -16.75 -18.82
C HIS A 154 13.54 -15.57 -18.02
N ALA A 155 14.64 -15.79 -17.27
CA ALA A 155 15.25 -14.78 -16.42
C ALA A 155 15.68 -13.53 -17.22
N ALA A 156 16.26 -13.68 -18.40
CA ALA A 156 16.65 -12.53 -19.23
C ALA A 156 15.45 -11.63 -19.58
N ALA A 157 14.35 -12.20 -20.02
CA ALA A 157 13.16 -11.43 -20.36
C ALA A 157 12.53 -10.77 -19.13
N TRP A 158 12.58 -11.42 -17.97
CA TRP A 158 12.15 -10.84 -16.70
C TRP A 158 13.04 -9.66 -16.29
N MET A 159 14.37 -9.82 -16.36
CA MET A 159 15.33 -8.75 -16.05
C MET A 159 15.12 -7.54 -16.96
N ASP A 160 15.08 -7.74 -18.28
CA ASP A 160 14.83 -6.67 -19.26
C ASP A 160 13.53 -5.92 -18.95
N ALA A 161 12.50 -6.64 -18.53
CA ALA A 161 11.21 -6.02 -18.22
C ALA A 161 11.27 -5.20 -16.92
N VAL A 162 11.97 -5.68 -15.90
CA VAL A 162 12.17 -4.95 -14.63
C VAL A 162 13.03 -3.71 -14.86
N GLU A 163 14.17 -3.84 -15.58
CA GLU A 163 15.03 -2.70 -15.92
C GLU A 163 14.24 -1.62 -16.68
N ARG A 164 13.49 -2.03 -17.70
CA ARG A 164 12.67 -1.10 -18.48
C ARG A 164 11.60 -0.41 -17.62
N LEU A 165 10.95 -1.14 -16.70
CA LEU A 165 9.97 -0.55 -15.78
C LEU A 165 10.61 0.56 -14.94
N TYR A 166 11.80 0.30 -14.39
CA TYR A 166 12.52 1.32 -13.61
C TYR A 166 12.96 2.49 -14.49
N GLU A 167 13.66 2.23 -15.58
CA GLU A 167 14.25 3.28 -16.42
C GLU A 167 13.21 4.18 -17.09
N THR A 168 12.10 3.61 -17.54
CA THR A 168 11.13 4.36 -18.35
C THR A 168 9.92 4.88 -17.57
N GLU A 169 9.61 4.29 -16.43
CA GLU A 169 8.37 4.61 -15.71
C GLU A 169 8.63 5.13 -14.29
N VAL A 170 9.62 4.58 -13.56
CA VAL A 170 9.84 4.94 -12.15
C VAL A 170 10.88 6.05 -11.98
N LEU A 171 12.09 5.87 -12.51
CA LEU A 171 13.18 6.84 -12.34
C LEU A 171 12.84 8.24 -12.85
N PRO A 172 12.18 8.42 -14.01
CA PRO A 172 11.79 9.76 -14.48
C PRO A 172 10.85 10.50 -13.53
N LEU A 173 10.13 9.80 -12.64
CA LEU A 173 9.23 10.42 -11.67
C LEU A 173 9.98 11.06 -10.49
N ILE A 174 11.22 10.70 -10.24
CA ILE A 174 12.05 11.31 -9.19
C ILE A 174 12.22 12.80 -9.51
N GLU A 175 12.67 13.12 -10.70
CA GLU A 175 12.90 14.52 -11.11
C GLU A 175 11.60 15.24 -11.48
N SER A 176 10.70 14.55 -12.20
CA SER A 176 9.51 15.21 -12.77
C SER A 176 8.38 15.41 -11.78
N GLN A 177 8.27 14.57 -10.73
CA GLN A 177 7.16 14.56 -9.77
C GLN A 177 7.61 14.56 -8.31
N GLY A 178 8.91 14.47 -8.02
CA GLY A 178 9.43 14.35 -6.66
C GLY A 178 9.12 13.01 -6.00
N LEU A 179 9.15 11.90 -6.78
CA LEU A 179 8.99 10.56 -6.20
C LEU A 179 10.14 10.29 -5.23
N ALA A 180 9.81 10.02 -3.96
CA ALA A 180 10.79 9.85 -2.90
C ALA A 180 10.92 8.42 -2.38
N ALA A 181 9.94 7.55 -2.67
CA ALA A 181 9.99 6.14 -2.29
C ALA A 181 9.32 5.27 -3.34
N ALA A 182 9.89 4.08 -3.56
CA ALA A 182 9.31 3.06 -4.43
C ALA A 182 9.58 1.67 -3.82
N VAL A 183 8.51 0.87 -3.68
CA VAL A 183 8.57 -0.49 -3.11
C VAL A 183 8.10 -1.49 -4.16
N TYR A 184 9.05 -2.24 -4.72
CA TYR A 184 8.73 -3.29 -5.68
C TYR A 184 8.01 -4.46 -5.01
N THR A 185 6.90 -4.88 -5.54
CA THR A 185 6.10 -5.99 -5.04
C THR A 185 6.16 -7.12 -6.05
N GLN A 186 6.76 -8.27 -5.69
CA GLN A 186 7.55 -8.58 -4.51
C GLN A 186 8.65 -9.57 -4.90
N LEU A 187 9.60 -9.82 -4.00
CA LEU A 187 10.76 -10.66 -4.31
C LEU A 187 10.48 -12.17 -4.14
N SER A 188 9.42 -12.56 -3.45
CA SER A 188 9.07 -13.95 -3.16
C SER A 188 7.58 -14.19 -3.16
#